data_e32dae0a152fd59fbf1905a48fed0b30
#
_entry.id   e32dae0a152fd59fbf1905a48fed0b30
#
_cell.length_a   1.000
_cell.length_b   1.000
_cell.length_c   1.000
_cell.angle_alpha   90.00
_cell.angle_beta   90.00
_cell.angle_gamma   90.00
#
_symmetry.space_group_name_H-M   'P 1'
#
loop_
_entity.id
_entity.type
_entity.pdbx_description
1 polymer ?
#
loop_
_entity_poly.entity_id
_entity_poly.type
_entity_poly.pdbx_seq_one_letter_code
_entity_poly.pdbx_strand_id
1 'polypeptide(L)'
;MKTQYTLIEATKAHLPTIHNMAQVTFRHTYREMLSPAQIDYMMEWMYSLPNLEKQLQEGHHYYIAMRGDVPCGYVSVQYEGDTPEGKALFHLHKIYVMPTEQGMGLGRILFEQAVCFARNNAAGKPIAIELNMNRDNPALHFYQHMGLKILRSGDFPIGNGYYMNDYILGYQEP
;
A
#
# COMPACT_ATOMS: atom_id res chain seq x y z
N MET A 1 -7.87 25.97 -7.47
CA MET A 1 -6.44 25.68 -7.25
C MET A 1 -6.25 24.18 -7.15
N LYS A 2 -5.24 23.63 -7.83
CA LYS A 2 -4.86 22.24 -7.60
C LYS A 2 -4.25 22.12 -6.20
N THR A 3 -4.77 21.21 -5.38
CA THR A 3 -4.17 20.91 -4.09
C THR A 3 -2.77 20.37 -4.33
N GLN A 4 -1.77 21.00 -3.73
CA GLN A 4 -0.38 20.57 -3.89
C GLN A 4 0.00 19.68 -2.71
N TYR A 5 0.37 18.43 -3.02
CA TYR A 5 0.92 17.50 -2.06
C TYR A 5 2.44 17.44 -2.18
N THR A 6 3.10 17.32 -1.04
CA THR A 6 4.53 17.01 -0.96
C THR A 6 4.67 15.56 -0.50
N LEU A 7 5.49 14.78 -1.18
CA LEU A 7 5.78 13.41 -0.78
C LEU A 7 7.09 13.38 0.01
N ILE A 8 7.06 12.77 1.19
CA ILE A 8 8.24 12.57 2.01
C ILE A 8 8.50 11.08 2.19
N GLU A 9 9.76 10.66 2.13
CA GLU A 9 10.14 9.30 2.50
C GLU A 9 10.15 9.19 4.01
N ALA A 10 9.39 8.21 4.54
CA ALA A 10 9.26 8.04 5.97
C ALA A 10 10.50 7.39 6.57
N THR A 11 10.94 7.92 7.70
CA THR A 11 11.94 7.34 8.58
C THR A 11 11.25 6.80 9.84
N LYS A 12 12.02 6.23 10.75
CA LYS A 12 11.51 5.77 12.06
C LYS A 12 10.72 6.87 12.80
N ALA A 13 11.15 8.14 12.66
CA ALA A 13 10.47 9.29 13.30
C ALA A 13 9.03 9.50 12.80
N HIS A 14 8.69 9.00 11.60
CA HIS A 14 7.36 9.15 10.98
C HIS A 14 6.40 7.99 11.30
N LEU A 15 6.86 6.94 11.98
CA LEU A 15 6.02 5.77 12.26
C LEU A 15 4.76 6.11 13.08
N PRO A 16 4.80 6.98 14.09
CA PRO A 16 3.58 7.41 14.77
C PRO A 16 2.56 8.07 13.83
N THR A 17 3.01 8.83 12.84
CA THR A 17 2.15 9.45 11.83
C THR A 17 1.46 8.39 10.96
N ILE A 18 2.21 7.38 10.50
CA ILE A 18 1.65 6.26 9.73
C ILE A 18 0.64 5.49 10.58
N HIS A 19 0.98 5.15 11.81
CA HIS A 19 0.09 4.47 12.73
C HIS A 19 -1.23 5.23 12.93
N ASN A 20 -1.14 6.52 13.17
CA ASN A 20 -2.32 7.37 13.39
C ASN A 20 -3.19 7.49 12.12
N MET A 21 -2.59 7.64 10.95
CA MET A 21 -3.35 7.63 9.70
C MET A 21 -4.04 6.28 9.47
N ALA A 22 -3.37 5.18 9.76
CA ALA A 22 -3.93 3.84 9.59
C ALA A 22 -5.14 3.60 10.50
N GLN A 23 -5.15 4.13 11.73
CA GLN A 23 -6.31 4.06 12.62
C GLN A 23 -7.57 4.64 11.96
N VAL A 24 -7.41 5.63 11.10
CA VAL A 24 -8.52 6.24 10.37
C VAL A 24 -8.75 5.50 9.04
N THR A 25 -7.74 5.39 8.21
CA THR A 25 -7.86 4.91 6.82
C THR A 25 -8.20 3.43 6.74
N PHE A 26 -7.51 2.59 7.48
CA PHE A 26 -7.71 1.15 7.45
C PHE A 26 -9.09 0.79 8.00
N ARG A 27 -9.46 1.34 9.15
CA ARG A 27 -10.78 1.11 9.75
C ARG A 27 -11.91 1.61 8.87
N HIS A 28 -11.76 2.78 8.26
CA HIS A 28 -12.76 3.33 7.34
C HIS A 28 -12.93 2.43 6.10
N THR A 29 -11.83 1.99 5.51
CA THR A 29 -11.86 1.15 4.30
C THR A 29 -12.56 -0.18 4.54
N TYR A 30 -12.27 -0.84 5.67
CA TYR A 30 -12.71 -2.22 5.92
C TYR A 30 -13.92 -2.35 6.84
N ARG A 31 -14.52 -1.26 7.29
CA ARG A 31 -15.63 -1.26 8.27
C ARG A 31 -16.82 -2.15 7.89
N GLU A 32 -17.06 -2.33 6.60
CA GLU A 32 -18.16 -3.15 6.08
C GLU A 32 -17.71 -4.50 5.50
N MET A 33 -16.41 -4.67 5.31
CA MET A 33 -15.83 -5.88 4.70
C MET A 33 -15.35 -6.90 5.73
N LEU A 34 -14.89 -6.43 6.89
CA LEU A 34 -14.30 -7.25 7.93
C LEU A 34 -14.97 -6.99 9.27
N SER A 35 -14.95 -7.99 10.16
CA SER A 35 -15.43 -7.81 11.53
C SER A 35 -14.56 -6.82 12.31
N PRO A 36 -15.12 -6.11 13.30
CA PRO A 36 -14.30 -5.24 14.16
C PRO A 36 -13.13 -5.97 14.82
N ALA A 37 -13.32 -7.22 15.25
CA ALA A 37 -12.27 -8.03 15.86
C ALA A 37 -11.13 -8.34 14.87
N GLN A 38 -11.45 -8.64 13.61
CA GLN A 38 -10.44 -8.87 12.58
C GLN A 38 -9.69 -7.57 12.24
N ILE A 39 -10.39 -6.44 12.17
CA ILE A 39 -9.76 -5.13 11.94
C ILE A 39 -8.77 -4.83 13.07
N ASP A 40 -9.16 -5.02 14.33
CA ASP A 40 -8.28 -4.81 15.48
C ASP A 40 -7.04 -5.72 15.42
N TYR A 41 -7.23 -6.98 15.08
CA TYR A 41 -6.14 -7.93 14.91
C TYR A 41 -5.16 -7.48 13.80
N MET A 42 -5.68 -7.10 12.66
CA MET A 42 -4.87 -6.65 11.52
C MET A 42 -4.17 -5.31 11.80
N MET A 43 -4.82 -4.40 12.52
CA MET A 43 -4.19 -3.15 12.95
C MET A 43 -2.96 -3.41 13.85
N GLU A 44 -3.08 -4.31 14.81
CA GLU A 44 -1.94 -4.68 15.67
C GLU A 44 -0.85 -5.36 14.84
N TRP A 45 -1.22 -6.31 14.00
CA TRP A 45 -0.28 -7.08 13.19
C TRP A 45 0.49 -6.22 12.18
N MET A 46 -0.18 -5.29 11.50
CA MET A 46 0.44 -4.50 10.42
C MET A 46 0.95 -3.13 10.88
N TYR A 47 0.34 -2.54 11.89
CA TYR A 47 0.50 -1.11 12.20
C TYR A 47 0.94 -0.79 13.63
N SER A 48 1.17 -1.77 14.48
CA SER A 48 1.82 -1.48 15.77
C SER A 48 3.19 -0.86 15.51
N LEU A 49 3.64 0.03 16.37
CA LEU A 49 4.93 0.69 16.19
C LEU A 49 6.09 -0.30 16.05
N PRO A 50 6.18 -1.37 16.88
CA PRO A 50 7.22 -2.38 16.69
C PRO A 50 7.15 -3.09 15.33
N ASN A 51 5.96 -3.39 14.84
CA ASN A 51 5.78 -4.06 13.55
C ASN A 51 6.08 -3.13 12.37
N LEU A 52 5.75 -1.84 12.47
CA LEU A 52 6.14 -0.84 11.47
C LEU A 52 7.67 -0.70 11.42
N GLU A 53 8.34 -0.65 12.58
CA GLU A 53 9.79 -0.61 12.63
C GLU A 53 10.42 -1.84 11.98
N LYS A 54 9.89 -3.03 12.27
CA LYS A 54 10.32 -4.27 11.63
C LYS A 54 10.16 -4.22 10.11
N GLN A 55 9.06 -3.70 9.62
CA GLN A 55 8.83 -3.53 8.18
C GLN A 55 9.91 -2.65 7.53
N LEU A 56 10.28 -1.54 8.16
CA LEU A 56 11.38 -0.70 7.66
C LEU A 56 12.69 -1.48 7.58
N GLN A 57 13.00 -2.30 8.59
CA GLN A 57 14.18 -3.15 8.63
C GLN A 57 14.15 -4.24 7.55
N GLU A 58 12.97 -4.71 7.18
CA GLU A 58 12.75 -5.72 6.15
C GLU A 58 12.73 -5.13 4.73
N GLY A 59 12.95 -3.83 4.57
CA GLY A 59 13.03 -3.17 3.28
C GLY A 59 11.74 -2.57 2.74
N HIS A 60 10.70 -2.43 3.57
CA HIS A 60 9.53 -1.66 3.19
C HIS A 60 9.88 -0.18 3.16
N HIS A 61 9.55 0.51 2.06
CA HIS A 61 9.70 1.95 1.93
C HIS A 61 8.33 2.61 1.98
N TYR A 62 8.16 3.50 2.95
CA TYR A 62 6.94 4.28 3.11
C TYR A 62 7.14 5.69 2.60
N TYR A 63 6.16 6.18 1.86
CA TYR A 63 6.05 7.59 1.48
C TYR A 63 4.76 8.16 2.06
N ILE A 64 4.86 9.36 2.63
CA ILE A 64 3.72 10.09 3.20
C ILE A 64 3.45 11.29 2.33
N ALA A 65 2.19 11.46 1.92
CA ALA A 65 1.73 12.67 1.25
C ALA A 65 1.31 13.70 2.28
N MET A 66 1.87 14.89 2.17
CA MET A 66 1.62 16.02 3.06
C MET A 66 0.98 17.16 2.28
N ARG A 67 0.02 17.82 2.90
CA ARG A 67 -0.48 19.11 2.46
C ARG A 67 -0.12 20.16 3.54
N GLY A 68 1.00 20.88 3.32
CA GLY A 68 1.63 21.62 4.41
C GLY A 68 2.08 20.66 5.52
N ASP A 69 1.61 20.88 6.73
CA ASP A 69 1.93 20.03 7.90
C ASP A 69 0.88 18.94 8.14
N VAL A 70 -0.09 18.77 7.24
CA VAL A 70 -1.18 17.81 7.39
C VAL A 70 -0.88 16.53 6.61
N PRO A 71 -0.73 15.37 7.29
CA PRO A 71 -0.59 14.09 6.60
C PRO A 71 -1.91 13.66 5.97
N CYS A 72 -1.87 13.31 4.69
CA CYS A 72 -3.05 13.09 3.86
C CYS A 72 -3.19 11.65 3.34
N GLY A 73 -2.09 10.90 3.30
CA GLY A 73 -2.09 9.52 2.82
C GLY A 73 -0.70 8.93 2.84
N TYR A 74 -0.60 7.66 2.53
CA TYR A 74 0.68 6.95 2.52
C TYR A 74 0.66 5.77 1.56
N VAL A 75 1.84 5.35 1.14
CA VAL A 75 2.08 4.16 0.31
C VAL A 75 3.28 3.40 0.85
N SER A 76 3.24 2.08 0.76
CA SER A 76 4.35 1.20 1.13
C SER A 76 4.69 0.27 -0.01
N VAL A 77 5.97 0.21 -0.37
CA VAL A 77 6.50 -0.60 -1.46
C VAL A 77 7.78 -1.32 -1.02
N GLN A 78 7.96 -2.55 -1.50
CA GLN A 78 9.11 -3.39 -1.17
C GLN A 78 9.58 -4.15 -2.41
N TYR A 79 10.90 -4.23 -2.60
CA TYR A 79 11.49 -5.13 -3.58
C TYR A 79 11.42 -6.57 -3.08
N GLU A 80 10.93 -7.49 -3.91
CA GLU A 80 10.72 -8.90 -3.57
C GLU A 80 11.54 -9.88 -4.42
N GLY A 81 12.62 -9.41 -5.03
CA GLY A 81 13.44 -10.24 -5.90
C GLY A 81 13.06 -10.11 -7.37
N ASP A 82 13.67 -10.94 -8.22
CA ASP A 82 13.39 -10.91 -9.65
C ASP A 82 12.40 -12.00 -10.05
N THR A 83 11.59 -11.70 -11.07
CA THR A 83 10.72 -12.73 -11.68
C THR A 83 11.55 -13.72 -12.48
N PRO A 84 10.98 -14.92 -12.81
CA PRO A 84 11.66 -15.88 -13.70
C PRO A 84 12.06 -15.28 -15.05
N GLU A 85 11.33 -14.26 -15.51
CA GLU A 85 11.62 -13.55 -16.78
C GLU A 85 12.67 -12.44 -16.64
N GLY A 86 13.24 -12.27 -15.44
CA GLY A 86 14.30 -11.29 -15.18
C GLY A 86 13.80 -9.86 -14.94
N LYS A 87 12.56 -9.68 -14.55
CA LYS A 87 12.01 -8.38 -14.14
C LYS A 87 12.18 -8.18 -12.64
N ALA A 88 12.46 -6.95 -12.22
CA ALA A 88 12.50 -6.62 -10.80
C ALA A 88 11.08 -6.52 -10.23
N LEU A 89 10.73 -7.40 -9.30
CA LEU A 89 9.40 -7.47 -8.69
C LEU A 89 9.35 -6.61 -7.45
N PHE A 90 8.35 -5.72 -7.41
CA PHE A 90 8.04 -4.89 -6.24
C PHE A 90 6.62 -5.17 -5.77
N HIS A 91 6.44 -5.32 -4.47
CA HIS A 91 5.12 -5.45 -3.86
C HIS A 91 4.67 -4.11 -3.28
N LEU A 92 3.52 -3.64 -3.73
CA LEU A 92 2.84 -2.48 -3.16
C LEU A 92 1.97 -2.99 -2.01
N HIS A 93 2.48 -2.86 -0.78
CA HIS A 93 1.81 -3.43 0.39
C HIS A 93 0.62 -2.61 0.87
N LYS A 94 0.72 -1.29 0.78
CA LYS A 94 -0.28 -0.37 1.31
C LYS A 94 -0.38 0.87 0.45
N ILE A 95 -1.61 1.32 0.23
CA ILE A 95 -1.92 2.60 -0.38
C ILE A 95 -3.24 3.08 0.20
N TYR A 96 -3.20 4.13 0.99
CA TYR A 96 -4.38 4.66 1.68
C TYR A 96 -4.39 6.18 1.65
N VAL A 97 -5.57 6.74 1.48
CA VAL A 97 -5.83 8.17 1.45
C VAL A 97 -6.80 8.50 2.57
N MET A 98 -6.50 9.54 3.34
CA MET A 98 -7.41 10.00 4.38
C MET A 98 -8.80 10.30 3.79
N PRO A 99 -9.90 9.95 4.47
CA PRO A 99 -11.25 10.15 3.93
C PRO A 99 -11.53 11.58 3.48
N THR A 100 -10.97 12.57 4.17
CA THR A 100 -11.11 14.00 3.83
C THR A 100 -10.37 14.40 2.55
N GLU A 101 -9.44 13.57 2.08
CA GLU A 101 -8.61 13.84 0.90
C GLU A 101 -9.00 12.98 -0.32
N GLN A 102 -10.04 12.18 -0.20
CA GLN A 102 -10.50 11.33 -1.31
C GLN A 102 -11.12 12.17 -2.43
N GLY A 103 -11.02 11.68 -3.66
CA GLY A 103 -11.55 12.37 -4.84
C GLY A 103 -10.66 13.48 -5.41
N MET A 104 -9.46 13.69 -4.86
CA MET A 104 -8.52 14.73 -5.30
C MET A 104 -7.31 14.19 -6.07
N GLY A 105 -7.34 12.93 -6.48
CA GLY A 105 -6.24 12.32 -7.25
C GLY A 105 -5.03 11.88 -6.44
N LEU A 106 -5.09 11.92 -5.10
CA LEU A 106 -3.95 11.56 -4.26
C LEU A 106 -3.58 10.08 -4.38
N GLY A 107 -4.54 9.19 -4.52
CA GLY A 107 -4.27 7.76 -4.74
C GLY A 107 -3.38 7.52 -5.94
N ARG A 108 -3.62 8.22 -7.04
CA ARG A 108 -2.78 8.17 -8.24
C ARG A 108 -1.36 8.67 -7.97
N ILE A 109 -1.23 9.78 -7.26
CA ILE A 109 0.08 10.36 -6.89
C ILE A 109 0.89 9.35 -6.07
N LEU A 110 0.27 8.70 -5.09
CA LEU A 110 0.92 7.69 -4.26
C LEU A 110 1.32 6.46 -5.07
N PHE A 111 0.45 5.99 -5.95
CA PHE A 111 0.76 4.88 -6.85
C PHE A 111 1.94 5.20 -7.77
N GLU A 112 1.94 6.38 -8.39
CA GLU A 112 3.02 6.83 -9.26
C GLU A 112 4.35 6.96 -8.50
N GLN A 113 4.32 7.34 -7.22
CA GLN A 113 5.51 7.36 -6.37
C GLN A 113 6.08 5.95 -6.17
N ALA A 114 5.22 4.95 -5.94
CA ALA A 114 5.67 3.56 -5.82
C ALA A 114 6.30 3.05 -7.12
N VAL A 115 5.72 3.37 -8.27
CA VAL A 115 6.29 3.02 -9.58
C VAL A 115 7.63 3.72 -9.80
N CYS A 116 7.73 5.00 -9.46
CA CYS A 116 8.99 5.75 -9.54
C CYS A 116 10.08 5.11 -8.67
N PHE A 117 9.76 4.76 -7.42
CA PHE A 117 10.67 4.05 -6.54
C PHE A 117 11.12 2.73 -7.17
N ALA A 118 10.19 1.94 -7.70
CA ALA A 118 10.50 0.67 -8.31
C ALA A 118 11.47 0.83 -9.49
N ARG A 119 11.21 1.76 -10.39
CA ARG A 119 12.09 2.01 -11.55
C ARG A 119 13.48 2.46 -11.12
N ASN A 120 13.57 3.31 -10.10
CA ASN A 120 14.86 3.80 -9.59
C ASN A 120 15.67 2.73 -8.85
N ASN A 121 15.03 1.64 -8.41
CA ASN A 121 15.65 0.57 -7.65
C ASN A 121 15.67 -0.78 -8.39
N ALA A 122 15.41 -0.79 -9.68
CA ALA A 122 15.37 -2.00 -10.50
C ALA A 122 16.70 -2.37 -11.14
N ALA A 123 17.77 -1.63 -10.91
CA ALA A 123 19.09 -1.85 -11.51
C ALA A 123 19.04 -1.93 -13.04
N GLY A 124 18.22 -1.10 -13.68
CA GLY A 124 18.06 -1.05 -15.14
C GLY A 124 17.14 -2.14 -15.73
N LYS A 125 16.59 -3.02 -14.91
CA LYS A 125 15.64 -4.05 -15.35
C LYS A 125 14.24 -3.48 -15.55
N PRO A 126 13.42 -4.08 -16.43
CA PRO A 126 11.99 -3.81 -16.42
C PRO A 126 11.39 -4.18 -15.05
N ILE A 127 10.36 -3.46 -14.63
CA ILE A 127 9.71 -3.73 -13.35
C ILE A 127 8.44 -4.56 -13.50
N ALA A 128 8.11 -5.29 -12.44
CA ALA A 128 6.81 -5.87 -12.20
C ALA A 128 6.29 -5.36 -10.85
N ILE A 129 5.03 -4.98 -10.80
CA ILE A 129 4.34 -4.56 -9.58
C ILE A 129 3.25 -5.57 -9.27
N GLU A 130 3.18 -6.03 -8.04
CA GLU A 130 2.06 -6.82 -7.53
C GLU A 130 1.49 -6.19 -6.26
N LEU A 131 0.21 -6.41 -6.02
CA LEU A 131 -0.45 -6.02 -4.79
C LEU A 131 -1.57 -7.00 -4.46
N ASN A 132 -1.84 -7.13 -3.16
CA ASN A 132 -3.00 -7.85 -2.66
C ASN A 132 -4.10 -6.86 -2.32
N MET A 133 -5.35 -7.20 -2.64
CA MET A 133 -6.50 -6.44 -2.20
C MET A 133 -7.67 -7.38 -1.89
N ASN A 134 -8.49 -7.03 -0.89
CA ASN A 134 -9.70 -7.78 -0.57
C ASN A 134 -10.62 -7.82 -1.79
N ARG A 135 -11.20 -8.99 -2.09
CA ARG A 135 -12.08 -9.16 -3.27
C ARG A 135 -13.33 -8.29 -3.24
N ASP A 136 -13.75 -7.86 -2.05
CA ASP A 136 -14.92 -6.97 -1.88
C ASP A 136 -14.54 -5.48 -1.88
N ASN A 137 -13.26 -5.16 -2.00
CA ASN A 137 -12.80 -3.78 -1.98
C ASN A 137 -13.13 -3.08 -3.31
N PRO A 138 -13.90 -1.98 -3.29
CA PRO A 138 -14.25 -1.25 -4.50
C PRO A 138 -13.07 -0.56 -5.19
N ALA A 139 -11.91 -0.48 -4.55
CA ALA A 139 -10.68 0.06 -5.14
C ALA A 139 -10.17 -0.74 -6.36
N LEU A 140 -10.74 -1.91 -6.64
CA LEU A 140 -10.40 -2.70 -7.84
C LEU A 140 -10.45 -1.85 -9.12
N HIS A 141 -11.49 -1.06 -9.30
CA HIS A 141 -11.62 -0.20 -10.48
C HIS A 141 -10.51 0.85 -10.59
N PHE A 142 -10.08 1.41 -9.46
CA PHE A 142 -8.95 2.33 -9.41
C PHE A 142 -7.67 1.65 -9.92
N TYR A 143 -7.35 0.47 -9.43
CA TYR A 143 -6.14 -0.24 -9.83
C TYR A 143 -6.20 -0.70 -11.29
N GLN A 144 -7.35 -1.17 -11.76
CA GLN A 144 -7.53 -1.53 -13.17
C GLN A 144 -7.33 -0.30 -14.07
N HIS A 145 -7.79 0.85 -13.64
CA HIS A 145 -7.59 2.11 -14.37
C HIS A 145 -6.11 2.53 -14.41
N MET A 146 -5.34 2.16 -13.39
CA MET A 146 -3.89 2.37 -13.36
C MET A 146 -3.11 1.35 -14.20
N GLY A 147 -3.79 0.39 -14.82
CA GLY A 147 -3.18 -0.61 -15.70
C GLY A 147 -2.90 -1.97 -15.06
N LEU A 148 -3.34 -2.19 -13.81
CA LEU A 148 -3.19 -3.49 -13.17
C LEU A 148 -4.30 -4.44 -13.62
N LYS A 149 -3.97 -5.74 -13.64
CA LYS A 149 -4.90 -6.83 -13.96
C LYS A 149 -4.95 -7.81 -12.80
N ILE A 150 -6.09 -8.49 -12.64
CA ILE A 150 -6.20 -9.61 -11.72
C ILE A 150 -5.37 -10.76 -12.28
N LEU A 151 -4.34 -11.17 -11.53
CA LEU A 151 -3.47 -12.28 -11.90
C LEU A 151 -3.96 -13.61 -11.32
N ARG A 152 -4.41 -13.58 -10.07
CA ARG A 152 -4.88 -14.75 -9.33
C ARG A 152 -5.68 -14.30 -8.12
N SER A 153 -6.29 -15.25 -7.41
CA SER A 153 -6.96 -15.01 -6.13
C SER A 153 -6.55 -16.07 -5.13
N GLY A 154 -6.75 -15.78 -3.84
CA GLY A 154 -6.46 -16.73 -2.78
C GLY A 154 -7.08 -16.31 -1.46
N ASP A 155 -7.15 -17.29 -0.55
CA ASP A 155 -7.57 -17.11 0.82
C ASP A 155 -6.35 -17.35 1.71
N PHE A 156 -5.76 -16.27 2.22
CA PHE A 156 -4.48 -16.31 2.92
C PHE A 156 -4.71 -16.29 4.43
N PRO A 157 -4.30 -17.34 5.16
CA PRO A 157 -4.40 -17.33 6.62
C PRO A 157 -3.42 -16.32 7.20
N ILE A 158 -3.89 -15.49 8.13
CA ILE A 158 -3.09 -14.45 8.79
C ILE A 158 -2.95 -14.70 10.30
N GLY A 159 -3.35 -15.87 10.77
CA GLY A 159 -3.33 -16.25 12.17
C GLY A 159 -4.66 -15.98 12.87
N ASN A 160 -4.79 -16.50 14.08
CA ASN A 160 -5.96 -16.35 14.94
C ASN A 160 -7.29 -16.74 14.27
N GLY A 161 -7.25 -17.64 13.28
CA GLY A 161 -8.43 -18.08 12.52
C GLY A 161 -8.92 -17.09 11.47
N TYR A 162 -8.21 -15.98 11.23
CA TYR A 162 -8.57 -14.99 10.24
C TYR A 162 -7.92 -15.25 8.88
N TYR A 163 -8.57 -14.77 7.83
CA TYR A 163 -8.11 -14.88 6.44
C TYR A 163 -8.15 -13.53 5.74
N MET A 164 -7.22 -13.33 4.82
CA MET A 164 -7.30 -12.31 3.78
C MET A 164 -7.80 -12.99 2.51
N ASN A 165 -9.02 -12.65 2.10
CA ASN A 165 -9.65 -13.17 0.87
C ASN A 165 -9.38 -12.20 -0.26
N ASP A 166 -8.27 -12.43 -0.98
CA ASP A 166 -7.69 -11.42 -1.84
C ASP A 166 -7.70 -11.79 -3.32
N TYR A 167 -7.75 -10.76 -4.16
CA TYR A 167 -7.13 -10.79 -5.48
C TYR A 167 -5.66 -10.36 -5.36
N ILE A 168 -4.83 -10.94 -6.20
CA ILE A 168 -3.49 -10.44 -6.47
C ILE A 168 -3.54 -9.78 -7.85
N LEU A 169 -3.28 -8.46 -7.87
CA LEU A 169 -3.24 -7.66 -9.07
C LEU A 169 -1.80 -7.44 -9.48
N GLY A 170 -1.56 -7.29 -10.76
CA GLY A 170 -0.22 -7.05 -11.26
C GLY A 170 -0.16 -6.21 -12.52
N TYR A 171 1.03 -5.64 -12.70
CA TYR A 171 1.44 -4.86 -13.84
C TYR A 171 2.89 -5.22 -14.16
N GLN A 172 3.20 -5.39 -15.44
CA GLN A 172 4.58 -5.68 -15.88
C GLN A 172 4.95 -4.78 -17.06
N GLU A 173 6.16 -4.23 -16.97
CA GLU A 173 6.78 -3.58 -18.12
C GLU A 173 7.32 -4.62 -19.11
N PRO A 174 7.36 -4.28 -20.42
CA PRO A 174 7.88 -5.18 -21.44
C PRO A 174 9.37 -5.50 -21.27
#